data_2ae7326038a8609d62b6a652626e1406
#
_entry.id   2ae7326038a8609d62b6a652626e1406
#
_cell.length_a   1.000
_cell.length_b   1.000
_cell.length_c   1.000
_cell.angle_alpha   90.00
_cell.angle_beta   90.00
_cell.angle_gamma   90.00
#
_symmetry.space_group_name_H-M   'P 1'
#
loop_
_entity.id
_entity.type
_entity.pdbx_description
1 polymer ?
#
loop_
_entity_poly.entity_id
_entity_poly.type
_entity_poly.pdbx_seq_one_letter_code
_entity_poly.pdbx_strand_id
1 'polypeptide(L)'
;MSRTRASAKAAGTRFETDVAKYLAEHVDDRIERRAKTGAKDRGDIAGLRHRGARIVIECKNTTRATLGPWVNEAEAERGNDDALVGVVAHKRHGNGKPGDQFITMTLADFVALLTGERP
;
A
#
# COMPACT_ATOMS: atom_id res chain seq x y z
N MET A 1 -23.15 11.45 -5.49
CA MET A 1 -22.56 11.78 -6.79
C MET A 1 -21.47 10.78 -7.12
N SER A 2 -21.52 10.15 -8.28
CA SER A 2 -20.49 9.21 -8.70
C SER A 2 -19.25 9.95 -9.20
N ARG A 3 -18.08 9.35 -8.96
CA ARG A 3 -16.81 9.89 -9.46
C ARG A 3 -16.71 9.69 -10.97
N THR A 4 -16.11 10.65 -11.67
CA THR A 4 -15.62 10.41 -13.03
C THR A 4 -14.32 9.60 -12.95
N ARG A 5 -13.89 9.02 -14.09
CA ARG A 5 -12.59 8.34 -14.16
C ARG A 5 -11.44 9.27 -13.80
N ALA A 6 -11.48 10.51 -14.29
CA ALA A 6 -10.43 11.49 -14.00
C ALA A 6 -10.37 11.84 -12.51
N SER A 7 -11.54 12.06 -11.87
CA SER A 7 -11.58 12.39 -10.45
C SER A 7 -11.21 11.19 -9.57
N ALA A 8 -11.58 9.97 -9.96
CA ALA A 8 -11.19 8.75 -9.25
C ALA A 8 -9.67 8.53 -9.32
N LYS A 9 -9.08 8.73 -10.51
CA LYS A 9 -7.63 8.64 -10.69
C LYS A 9 -6.88 9.68 -9.86
N ALA A 10 -7.37 10.92 -9.85
CA ALA A 10 -6.77 12.01 -9.06
C ALA A 10 -6.86 11.73 -7.56
N ALA A 11 -7.98 11.20 -7.09
CA ALA A 11 -8.16 10.84 -5.69
C ALA A 11 -7.23 9.69 -5.29
N GLY A 12 -7.05 8.69 -6.16
CA GLY A 12 -6.12 7.59 -5.94
C GLY A 12 -4.68 8.06 -5.84
N THR A 13 -4.24 8.90 -6.77
CA THR A 13 -2.89 9.48 -6.77
C THR A 13 -2.64 10.32 -5.52
N ARG A 14 -3.61 11.13 -5.12
CA ARG A 14 -3.51 11.96 -3.91
C ARG A 14 -3.37 11.09 -2.66
N PHE A 15 -4.15 10.01 -2.58
CA PHE A 15 -4.07 9.08 -1.47
C PHE A 15 -2.70 8.40 -1.39
N GLU A 16 -2.17 7.91 -2.51
CA GLU A 16 -0.82 7.34 -2.59
C GLU A 16 0.23 8.34 -2.11
N THR A 17 0.12 9.59 -2.53
CA THR A 17 1.04 10.66 -2.12
C THR A 17 0.95 10.92 -0.63
N ASP A 18 -0.26 10.97 -0.07
CA ASP A 18 -0.46 11.21 1.36
C ASP A 18 0.11 10.07 2.20
N VAL A 19 -0.08 8.83 1.78
CA VAL A 19 0.49 7.65 2.45
C VAL A 19 2.02 7.71 2.40
N ALA A 20 2.60 7.99 1.23
CA ALA A 20 4.05 8.07 1.06
C ALA A 20 4.66 9.17 1.93
N LYS A 21 4.06 10.35 1.98
CA LYS A 21 4.53 11.46 2.81
C LYS A 21 4.49 11.13 4.29
N TYR A 22 3.41 10.52 4.75
CA TYR A 22 3.26 10.12 6.14
C TYR A 22 4.34 9.11 6.54
N LEU A 23 4.58 8.11 5.71
CA LEU A 23 5.61 7.11 5.96
C LEU A 23 7.02 7.72 5.88
N ALA A 24 7.26 8.64 4.95
CA ALA A 24 8.54 9.33 4.85
C ALA A 24 8.83 10.15 6.10
N GLU A 25 7.81 10.78 6.67
CA GLU A 25 7.95 11.60 7.89
C GLU A 25 8.19 10.75 9.15
N HIS A 26 7.53 9.59 9.25
CA HIS A 26 7.53 8.81 10.48
C HIS A 26 8.41 7.56 10.47
N VAL A 27 8.85 7.10 9.30
CA VAL A 27 9.62 5.85 9.17
C VAL A 27 10.99 6.09 8.53
N ASP A 28 11.04 6.55 7.28
CA ASP A 28 12.29 6.72 6.53
C ASP A 28 12.05 7.74 5.42
N ASP A 29 12.84 8.81 5.41
CA ASP A 29 12.67 9.92 4.48
C ASP A 29 12.93 9.56 3.00
N ARG A 30 13.45 8.37 2.73
CA ARG A 30 13.64 7.84 1.36
C ARG A 30 12.38 7.18 0.81
N ILE A 31 11.33 7.02 1.62
CA ILE A 31 10.07 6.44 1.15
C ILE A 31 9.38 7.45 0.23
N GLU A 32 8.90 6.96 -0.90
CA GLU A 32 8.24 7.81 -1.90
C GLU A 32 7.16 7.03 -2.65
N ARG A 33 6.28 7.77 -3.32
CA ARG A 33 5.31 7.19 -4.23
C ARG A 33 6.05 6.57 -5.41
N ARG A 34 5.71 5.33 -5.74
CA ARG A 34 6.32 4.64 -6.88
C ARG A 34 5.60 5.00 -8.17
N ALA A 35 6.32 5.53 -9.16
CA ALA A 35 5.80 5.68 -10.50
C ALA A 35 5.65 4.29 -11.15
N LYS A 36 4.54 4.06 -11.86
CA LYS A 36 4.32 2.81 -12.57
C LYS A 36 5.23 2.74 -13.79
N THR A 37 6.15 1.79 -13.78
CA THR A 37 7.08 1.54 -14.88
C THR A 37 7.19 0.04 -15.14
N GLY A 38 7.10 -0.37 -16.40
CA GLY A 38 7.22 -1.76 -16.80
C GLY A 38 5.96 -2.59 -16.57
N ALA A 39 6.09 -3.90 -16.84
CA ALA A 39 4.98 -4.85 -16.87
C ALA A 39 4.65 -5.45 -15.49
N LYS A 40 5.61 -5.42 -14.55
CA LYS A 40 5.43 -6.02 -13.23
C LYS A 40 5.12 -4.95 -12.18
N ASP A 41 3.94 -5.03 -11.61
CA ASP A 41 3.54 -4.15 -10.52
C ASP A 41 4.21 -4.59 -9.22
N ARG A 42 4.88 -3.66 -8.55
CA ARG A 42 5.57 -3.86 -7.28
C ARG A 42 5.02 -2.97 -6.16
N GLY A 43 3.77 -2.52 -6.34
CA GLY A 43 3.09 -1.67 -5.38
C GLY A 43 3.24 -0.18 -5.65
N ASP A 44 2.52 0.60 -4.86
CA ASP A 44 2.38 2.05 -5.06
C ASP A 44 3.43 2.88 -4.31
N ILE A 45 4.11 2.28 -3.35
CA ILE A 45 5.08 2.95 -2.47
C ILE A 45 6.44 2.27 -2.61
N ALA A 46 7.48 3.06 -2.79
CA ALA A 46 8.86 2.58 -2.88
C ALA A 46 9.64 2.89 -1.61
N GLY A 47 10.60 2.05 -1.28
CA GLY A 47 11.56 2.33 -0.20
C GLY A 47 11.13 1.90 1.19
N LEU A 48 9.97 1.25 1.34
CA LEU A 48 9.54 0.78 2.65
C LEU A 48 10.22 -0.54 2.99
N ARG A 49 10.93 -0.56 4.11
CA ARG A 49 11.63 -1.73 4.62
C ARG A 49 11.45 -1.85 6.13
N HIS A 50 11.49 -3.09 6.60
CA HIS A 50 11.53 -3.39 8.02
C HIS A 50 12.67 -4.38 8.27
N ARG A 51 13.69 -3.96 9.02
CA ARG A 51 14.89 -4.77 9.29
C ARG A 51 15.54 -5.29 8.01
N GLY A 52 15.60 -4.45 6.98
CA GLY A 52 16.16 -4.75 5.68
C GLY A 52 15.25 -5.49 4.71
N ALA A 53 14.14 -6.04 5.16
CA ALA A 53 13.18 -6.73 4.31
C ALA A 53 12.20 -5.75 3.68
N ARG A 54 11.92 -5.93 2.39
CA ARG A 54 11.00 -5.06 1.66
C ARG A 54 9.55 -5.34 2.05
N ILE A 55 8.77 -4.27 2.14
CA ILE A 55 7.33 -4.31 2.34
C ILE A 55 6.67 -3.62 1.16
N VAL A 56 5.75 -4.32 0.50
CA VAL A 56 4.95 -3.75 -0.58
C VAL A 56 3.68 -3.15 0.00
N ILE A 57 3.32 -1.96 -0.47
CA ILE A 57 2.04 -1.34 -0.15
C ILE A 57 1.27 -1.08 -1.44
N GLU A 58 0.05 -1.63 -1.51
CA GLU A 58 -0.96 -1.29 -2.51
C GLU A 58 -1.93 -0.31 -1.88
N CYS A 59 -2.14 0.84 -2.52
CA CYS A 59 -3.05 1.86 -2.02
C CYS A 59 -4.39 1.79 -2.73
N LYS A 60 -5.48 1.89 -1.97
CA LYS A 60 -6.85 1.86 -2.49
C LYS A 60 -7.66 3.02 -1.92
N ASN A 61 -8.26 3.80 -2.80
CA ASN A 61 -9.22 4.84 -2.45
C ASN A 61 -10.44 4.70 -3.35
N THR A 62 -11.32 3.78 -3.01
CA THR A 62 -12.54 3.49 -3.75
C THR A 62 -13.75 3.67 -2.85
N THR A 63 -14.94 3.79 -3.46
CA THR A 63 -16.19 3.94 -2.73
C THR A 63 -16.63 2.65 -2.04
N ARG A 64 -16.05 1.52 -2.44
CA ARG A 64 -16.45 0.19 -1.96
C ARG A 64 -15.22 -0.65 -1.63
N ALA A 65 -15.21 -1.24 -0.45
CA ALA A 65 -14.12 -2.13 -0.05
C ALA A 65 -14.34 -3.54 -0.62
N THR A 66 -13.28 -4.09 -1.24
CA THR A 66 -13.24 -5.48 -1.68
C THR A 66 -11.92 -6.08 -1.20
N LEU A 67 -11.88 -6.45 0.08
CA LEU A 67 -10.63 -6.80 0.77
C LEU A 67 -9.93 -8.02 0.17
N GLY A 68 -10.68 -9.08 -0.16
CA GLY A 68 -10.09 -10.30 -0.72
C GLY A 68 -9.30 -10.03 -2.00
N PRO A 69 -9.94 -9.46 -3.04
CA PRO A 69 -9.22 -9.09 -4.27
C PRO A 69 -8.05 -8.13 -4.04
N TRP A 70 -8.20 -7.15 -3.16
CA TRP A 70 -7.12 -6.21 -2.85
C TRP A 70 -5.91 -6.90 -2.23
N VAL A 71 -6.15 -7.80 -1.29
CA VAL A 71 -5.08 -8.56 -0.64
C VAL A 71 -4.38 -9.48 -1.64
N ASN A 72 -5.13 -10.12 -2.53
CA ASN A 72 -4.56 -10.95 -3.58
C ASN A 72 -3.66 -10.14 -4.52
N GLU A 73 -4.06 -8.92 -4.85
CA GLU A 73 -3.26 -8.00 -5.65
C GLU A 73 -1.96 -7.62 -4.91
N ALA A 74 -2.05 -7.27 -3.65
CA ALA A 74 -0.86 -6.96 -2.84
C ALA A 74 0.09 -8.16 -2.74
N GLU A 75 -0.44 -9.38 -2.63
CA GLU A 75 0.37 -10.60 -2.60
C GLU A 75 1.08 -10.85 -3.93
N ALA A 76 0.42 -10.59 -5.06
CA ALA A 76 1.06 -10.69 -6.38
C ALA A 76 2.20 -9.68 -6.51
N GLU A 77 1.99 -8.46 -6.08
CA GLU A 77 3.00 -7.40 -6.09
C GLU A 77 4.16 -7.73 -5.15
N ARG A 78 3.87 -8.33 -4.00
CA ARG A 78 4.89 -8.83 -3.08
C ARG A 78 5.81 -9.85 -3.78
N GLY A 79 5.24 -10.78 -4.50
CA GLY A 79 6.01 -11.76 -5.28
C GLY A 79 6.85 -11.09 -6.36
N ASN A 80 6.30 -10.11 -7.06
CA ASN A 80 7.01 -9.37 -8.11
C ASN A 80 8.21 -8.58 -7.55
N ASP A 81 8.13 -8.10 -6.32
CA ASP A 81 9.18 -7.32 -5.68
C ASP A 81 10.08 -8.16 -4.77
N ASP A 82 9.84 -9.46 -4.69
CA ASP A 82 10.54 -10.35 -3.76
C ASP A 82 10.51 -9.79 -2.32
N ALA A 83 9.34 -9.35 -1.90
CA ALA A 83 9.17 -8.71 -0.62
C ALA A 83 8.70 -9.70 0.45
N LEU A 84 8.99 -9.37 1.70
CA LEU A 84 8.58 -10.19 2.84
C LEU A 84 7.09 -10.12 3.10
N VAL A 85 6.51 -8.92 2.97
CA VAL A 85 5.13 -8.61 3.33
C VAL A 85 4.49 -7.74 2.26
N GLY A 86 3.22 -8.03 1.94
CA GLY A 86 2.38 -7.18 1.10
C GLY A 86 1.16 -6.74 1.88
N VAL A 87 0.91 -5.43 1.94
CA VAL A 87 -0.22 -4.87 2.66
C VAL A 87 -1.03 -3.94 1.76
N VAL A 88 -2.28 -3.73 2.13
CA VAL A 88 -3.16 -2.77 1.46
C VAL A 88 -3.39 -1.60 2.41
N ALA A 89 -3.02 -0.39 1.99
CA ALA A 89 -3.40 0.83 2.68
C ALA A 89 -4.68 1.35 2.00
N HIS A 90 -5.76 1.51 2.74
CA HIS A 90 -7.01 1.94 2.12
C HIS A 90 -7.69 3.05 2.88
N LYS A 91 -8.37 3.90 2.11
CA LYS A 91 -8.97 5.13 2.58
C LYS A 91 -10.11 4.84 3.54
N ARG A 92 -10.03 5.46 4.71
CA ARG A 92 -11.13 5.54 5.66
C ARG A 92 -11.99 6.75 5.29
N HIS A 93 -13.14 6.50 4.66
CA HIS A 93 -13.99 7.58 4.19
C HIS A 93 -14.52 8.44 5.33
N GLY A 94 -14.57 9.76 5.10
CA GLY A 94 -14.94 10.73 6.12
C GLY A 94 -13.80 11.11 7.07
N ASN A 95 -12.60 10.55 6.88
CA ASN A 95 -11.44 10.88 7.70
C ASN A 95 -10.22 11.16 6.82
N GLY A 96 -9.75 12.42 6.84
CA GLY A 96 -8.61 12.87 6.02
C GLY A 96 -7.25 12.74 6.69
N LYS A 97 -7.17 12.24 7.93
CA LYS A 97 -5.89 12.11 8.63
C LYS A 97 -5.12 10.89 8.11
N PRO A 98 -3.91 11.07 7.58
CA PRO A 98 -3.15 9.93 7.02
C PRO A 98 -2.92 8.79 8.03
N GLY A 99 -2.63 9.10 9.26
CA GLY A 99 -2.37 8.09 10.29
C GLY A 99 -3.60 7.28 10.71
N ASP A 100 -4.80 7.74 10.36
CA ASP A 100 -6.05 7.04 10.70
C ASP A 100 -6.55 6.13 9.57
N GLN A 101 -5.83 6.05 8.46
CA GLN A 101 -6.20 5.17 7.34
C GLN A 101 -5.96 3.71 7.70
N PHE A 102 -6.62 2.80 6.99
CA PHE A 102 -6.55 1.37 7.33
C PHE A 102 -5.40 0.65 6.64
N ILE A 103 -4.84 -0.33 7.33
CA ILE A 103 -3.92 -1.31 6.75
C ILE A 103 -4.57 -2.69 6.87
N THR A 104 -4.64 -3.42 5.76
CA THR A 104 -5.15 -4.79 5.72
C THR A 104 -4.08 -5.70 5.15
N MET A 105 -3.88 -6.85 5.78
CA MET A 105 -2.93 -7.87 5.35
C MET A 105 -3.43 -9.24 5.77
N THR A 106 -2.85 -10.30 5.23
CA THR A 106 -3.15 -11.66 5.68
C THR A 106 -2.52 -11.91 7.04
N LEU A 107 -3.04 -12.87 7.77
CA LEU A 107 -2.43 -13.32 9.03
C LEU A 107 -1.01 -13.83 8.80
N ALA A 108 -0.76 -14.52 7.68
CA ALA A 108 0.58 -14.99 7.34
C ALA A 108 1.56 -13.83 7.15
N ASP A 109 1.15 -12.76 6.49
CA ASP A 109 1.98 -11.57 6.32
C ASP A 109 2.23 -10.85 7.66
N PHE A 110 1.24 -10.84 8.53
CA PHE A 110 1.43 -10.29 9.88
C PHE A 110 2.47 -11.10 10.68
N VAL A 111 2.42 -12.43 10.59
CA VAL A 111 3.44 -13.30 11.21
C VAL A 111 4.82 -12.99 10.60
N ALA A 112 4.91 -12.87 9.28
CA ALA A 112 6.17 -12.54 8.61
C ALA A 112 6.73 -11.20 9.09
N LEU A 113 5.87 -10.20 9.27
CA LEU A 113 6.28 -8.90 9.80
C LEU A 113 6.85 -9.01 11.21
N LEU A 114 6.24 -9.82 12.06
CA LEU A 114 6.66 -9.99 13.46
C LEU A 114 7.94 -10.83 13.60
N THR A 115 8.12 -11.85 12.77
CA THR A 115 9.23 -12.81 12.90
C THR A 115 10.38 -12.53 11.94
N GLY A 116 10.14 -11.82 10.85
CA GLY A 116 11.12 -11.61 9.78
C GLY A 116 11.18 -12.76 8.77
N GLU A 117 10.32 -13.75 8.89
CA GLU A 117 10.30 -14.93 8.02
C GLU A 117 8.87 -15.28 7.62
N ARG A 118 8.70 -15.70 6.37
CA ARG A 118 7.41 -16.19 5.92
C ARG A 118 7.15 -17.59 6.51
N PRO A 119 5.96 -17.80 7.10
CA PRO A 119 5.60 -19.10 7.68
C PRO A 119 5.40 -20.18 6.61
#